data_0f33c82ece0ae351e0be8a2b2e2edd0a
#
_entry.id   0f33c82ece0ae351e0be8a2b2e2edd0a
#
_cell.length_a   1.000
_cell.length_b   1.000
_cell.length_c   1.000
_cell.angle_alpha   90.00
_cell.angle_beta   90.00
_cell.angle_gamma   90.00
#
_symmetry.space_group_name_H-M   'P 1'
#
loop_
_entity.id
_entity.type
_entity.pdbx_description
1 polymer ?
#
loop_
_entity_poly.entity_id
_entity_poly.type
_entity_poly.pdbx_seq_one_letter_code
_entity_poly.pdbx_strand_id
1 'polypeptide(L)'
;MDNRALVYLAENRILETERLLLRPMTMDDLLDYHEYTSDGELLKYDYPEHQSIEESRESLVLYYLSAPLGRYGIELKSEGKLIGNISLRIDTEKETAEIGYTVNANYHRKGYATEAALALKELVQKMPGIKIFLAPPGAERKRIKLKAPMTA
;
A
#
# COMPACT_ATOMS: atom_id res chain seq x y z
N MET A 1 -21.82 8.63 7.44
CA MET A 1 -20.58 7.97 7.05
C MET A 1 -20.31 6.79 7.96
N ASP A 2 -19.93 5.68 7.35
CA ASP A 2 -19.65 4.47 8.12
C ASP A 2 -18.18 4.47 8.55
N ASN A 3 -17.95 4.65 9.84
CA ASN A 3 -16.60 4.72 10.37
C ASN A 3 -16.03 3.35 10.81
N ARG A 4 -16.79 2.28 10.63
CA ARG A 4 -16.32 0.96 11.06
C ARG A 4 -15.06 0.52 10.33
N ALA A 5 -14.96 0.88 9.05
CA ALA A 5 -13.77 0.55 8.26
C ALA A 5 -12.54 1.27 8.80
N LEU A 6 -12.68 2.53 9.20
CA LEU A 6 -11.56 3.28 9.77
C LEU A 6 -11.11 2.70 11.11
N VAL A 7 -12.06 2.32 11.96
CA VAL A 7 -11.72 1.68 13.24
C VAL A 7 -10.96 0.39 12.99
N TYR A 8 -11.44 -0.41 12.05
CA TYR A 8 -10.80 -1.67 11.69
C TYR A 8 -9.37 -1.45 11.20
N LEU A 9 -9.15 -0.43 10.37
CA LEU A 9 -7.80 -0.12 9.89
C LEU A 9 -6.89 0.36 11.02
N ALA A 10 -7.44 1.12 11.96
CA ALA A 10 -6.67 1.58 13.11
C ALA A 10 -6.23 0.42 14.00
N GLU A 11 -7.02 -0.63 14.04
CA GLU A 11 -6.70 -1.85 14.80
C GLU A 11 -5.72 -2.76 14.06
N ASN A 12 -5.49 -2.50 12.77
CA ASN A 12 -4.64 -3.34 11.93
C ASN A 12 -3.60 -2.51 11.19
N ARG A 13 -2.87 -1.68 11.94
CA ARG A 13 -1.87 -0.79 11.38
C ARG A 13 -0.60 -1.50 10.96
N ILE A 14 -0.35 -2.69 11.49
CA ILE A 14 0.85 -3.46 11.18
C ILE A 14 0.42 -4.86 10.79
N LEU A 15 0.88 -5.29 9.62
CA LEU A 15 0.61 -6.64 9.12
C LEU A 15 1.94 -7.29 8.84
N GLU A 16 2.08 -8.51 9.26
CA GLU A 16 3.32 -9.25 9.06
C GLU A 16 3.09 -10.43 8.14
N THR A 17 3.98 -10.61 7.17
CA THR A 17 3.96 -11.76 6.29
C THR A 17 5.28 -12.53 6.47
N GLU A 18 5.51 -13.55 5.67
CA GLU A 18 6.74 -14.32 5.78
C GLU A 18 7.99 -13.45 5.62
N ARG A 19 8.01 -12.61 4.60
CA ARG A 19 9.21 -11.82 4.26
C ARG A 19 9.06 -10.34 4.55
N LEU A 20 7.84 -9.86 4.77
CA LEU A 20 7.54 -8.43 4.81
C LEU A 20 6.91 -8.00 6.12
N LEU A 21 7.15 -6.75 6.47
CA LEU A 21 6.42 -6.06 7.52
C LEU A 21 5.72 -4.88 6.85
N LEU A 22 4.40 -4.87 6.88
CA LEU A 22 3.59 -3.78 6.36
C LEU A 22 3.24 -2.89 7.53
N ARG A 23 3.69 -1.66 7.51
CA ARG A 23 3.61 -0.77 8.67
C ARG A 23 3.45 0.69 8.26
N PRO A 24 3.04 1.56 9.17
CA PRO A 24 3.03 2.98 8.85
C PRO A 24 4.46 3.46 8.49
N MET A 25 4.53 4.42 7.59
CA MET A 25 5.81 5.01 7.22
C MET A 25 6.18 6.09 8.23
N THR A 26 7.47 6.36 8.36
CA THR A 26 7.99 7.38 9.26
C THR A 26 9.00 8.25 8.52
N MET A 27 9.45 9.33 9.15
CA MET A 27 10.47 10.19 8.55
C MET A 27 11.80 9.45 8.33
N ASP A 28 12.03 8.39 9.10
CA ASP A 28 13.24 7.58 8.93
C ASP A 28 13.25 6.82 7.60
N ASP A 29 12.10 6.74 6.93
CA ASP A 29 11.98 6.07 5.65
C ASP A 29 12.32 6.97 4.46
N LEU A 30 12.65 8.23 4.72
CA LEU A 30 12.77 9.21 3.63
C LEU A 30 13.77 8.81 2.55
N LEU A 31 14.94 8.36 2.93
CA LEU A 31 15.97 8.00 1.92
C LEU A 31 15.54 6.79 1.10
N ASP A 32 15.02 5.77 1.75
CA ASP A 32 14.54 4.59 1.05
C ASP A 32 13.36 4.93 0.13
N TYR A 33 12.47 5.79 0.61
CA TYR A 33 11.32 6.26 -0.15
C TYR A 33 11.79 7.05 -1.39
N HIS A 34 12.73 7.96 -1.21
CA HIS A 34 13.27 8.76 -2.31
C HIS A 34 13.96 7.88 -3.36
N GLU A 35 14.58 6.80 -2.95
CA GLU A 35 15.28 5.92 -3.88
C GLU A 35 14.36 5.46 -5.01
N TYR A 36 13.10 5.11 -4.72
CA TYR A 36 12.21 4.66 -5.78
C TYR A 36 11.28 5.77 -6.30
N THR A 37 10.97 6.79 -5.51
CA THR A 37 10.13 7.89 -6.00
C THR A 37 10.87 8.82 -6.96
N SER A 38 12.19 8.74 -7.00
CA SER A 38 13.01 9.48 -7.95
C SER A 38 13.32 8.67 -9.22
N ASP A 39 12.79 7.45 -9.32
CA ASP A 39 13.04 6.57 -10.46
C ASP A 39 11.98 6.79 -11.54
N GLY A 40 12.33 7.59 -12.55
CA GLY A 40 11.41 7.96 -13.63
C GLY A 40 10.97 6.79 -14.49
N GLU A 41 11.84 5.79 -14.68
CA GLU A 41 11.49 4.62 -15.45
C GLU A 41 10.44 3.78 -14.71
N LEU A 42 10.61 3.62 -13.40
CA LEU A 42 9.64 2.89 -12.58
C LEU A 42 8.27 3.57 -12.61
N LEU A 43 8.25 4.91 -12.57
CA LEU A 43 7.03 5.67 -12.37
C LEU A 43 6.39 6.22 -13.64
N LYS A 44 6.91 5.86 -14.81
CA LYS A 44 6.53 6.53 -16.05
C LYS A 44 5.04 6.45 -16.40
N TYR A 45 4.30 5.53 -15.83
CA TYR A 45 2.86 5.43 -16.06
C TYR A 45 2.02 5.78 -14.83
N ASP A 46 2.66 6.21 -13.75
CA ASP A 46 1.95 6.52 -12.51
C ASP A 46 1.90 8.02 -12.23
N TYR A 47 3.02 8.58 -11.81
CA TYR A 47 3.13 10.00 -11.50
C TYR A 47 4.55 10.46 -11.77
N PRO A 48 4.77 11.77 -11.91
CA PRO A 48 6.13 12.28 -12.20
C PRO A 48 7.08 11.92 -11.07
N GLU A 49 8.28 11.49 -11.43
CA GLU A 49 9.29 11.18 -10.42
C GLU A 49 9.69 12.43 -9.65
N HIS A 50 10.08 12.24 -8.40
CA HIS A 50 10.53 13.35 -7.57
C HIS A 50 11.90 13.84 -8.04
N GLN A 51 12.04 15.16 -8.12
CA GLN A 51 13.26 15.78 -8.62
C GLN A 51 14.25 16.12 -7.51
N SER A 52 13.83 16.02 -6.24
CA SER A 52 14.67 16.36 -5.10
C SER A 52 14.23 15.60 -3.86
N ILE A 53 15.14 15.55 -2.89
CA ILE A 53 14.80 14.92 -1.61
C ILE A 53 13.73 15.73 -0.87
N GLU A 54 13.69 17.05 -1.08
CA GLU A 54 12.65 17.89 -0.47
C GLU A 54 11.27 17.52 -0.99
N GLU A 55 11.17 17.24 -2.27
CA GLU A 55 9.91 16.83 -2.87
C GLU A 55 9.45 15.50 -2.27
N SER A 56 10.36 14.57 -2.09
CA SER A 56 10.05 13.30 -1.45
C SER A 56 9.65 13.47 0.00
N ARG A 57 10.31 14.39 0.71
CA ARG A 57 9.98 14.67 2.11
C ARG A 57 8.55 15.18 2.23
N GLU A 58 8.17 16.14 1.39
CA GLU A 58 6.83 16.70 1.41
C GLU A 58 5.80 15.64 1.06
N SER A 59 6.09 14.84 0.05
CA SER A 59 5.21 13.75 -0.39
C SER A 59 5.00 12.72 0.73
N LEU A 60 6.06 12.35 1.40
CA LEU A 60 6.00 11.38 2.48
C LEU A 60 5.08 11.87 3.61
N VAL A 61 5.24 13.12 4.00
CA VAL A 61 4.40 13.70 5.04
C VAL A 61 2.96 13.82 4.59
N LEU A 62 2.74 14.39 3.40
CA LEU A 62 1.41 14.67 2.91
C LEU A 62 0.57 13.42 2.67
N TYR A 63 1.16 12.40 2.07
CA TYR A 63 0.41 11.23 1.66
C TYR A 63 0.44 10.06 2.64
N TYR A 64 1.41 10.02 3.54
CA TYR A 64 1.56 8.86 4.42
C TYR A 64 1.52 9.21 5.90
N LEU A 65 2.25 10.22 6.33
CA LEU A 65 2.30 10.52 7.76
C LEU A 65 1.06 11.25 8.25
N SER A 66 0.49 12.13 7.43
CA SER A 66 -0.68 12.91 7.84
C SER A 66 -1.98 12.10 7.78
N ALA A 67 -2.00 11.00 7.07
CA ALA A 67 -3.20 10.16 6.94
C ALA A 67 -2.78 8.70 6.80
N PRO A 68 -2.34 8.07 7.88
CA PRO A 68 -1.69 6.76 7.79
C PRO A 68 -2.59 5.55 7.70
N LEU A 69 -3.88 5.69 8.00
CA LEU A 69 -4.75 4.51 8.02
C LEU A 69 -4.94 3.94 6.61
N GLY A 70 -4.68 2.65 6.47
CA GLY A 70 -4.79 1.98 5.18
C GLY A 70 -3.61 2.23 4.25
N ARG A 71 -2.57 2.91 4.72
CA ARG A 71 -1.39 3.22 3.93
C ARG A 71 -0.16 2.64 4.60
N TYR A 72 0.41 1.63 3.96
CA TYR A 72 1.50 0.85 4.54
C TYR A 72 2.80 1.03 3.76
N GLY A 73 3.89 1.20 4.50
CA GLY A 73 5.21 0.99 3.92
C GLY A 73 5.48 -0.50 3.89
N ILE A 74 6.18 -0.95 2.87
CA ILE A 74 6.58 -2.35 2.74
C ILE A 74 8.04 -2.45 3.17
N GLU A 75 8.28 -3.06 4.33
CA GLU A 75 9.62 -3.28 4.80
C GLU A 75 10.03 -4.72 4.52
N LEU A 76 11.20 -4.90 3.91
CA LEU A 76 11.76 -6.23 3.71
C LEU A 76 12.49 -6.63 4.99
N LYS A 77 11.99 -7.65 5.68
CA LYS A 77 12.50 -8.03 7.00
C LYS A 77 13.99 -8.35 7.00
N SER A 78 14.45 -9.04 5.97
CA SER A 78 15.85 -9.48 5.93
C SER A 78 16.84 -8.33 5.84
N GLU A 79 16.41 -7.15 5.40
CA GLU A 79 17.27 -5.98 5.24
C GLU A 79 16.91 -4.83 6.16
N GLY A 80 15.73 -4.88 6.78
CA GLY A 80 15.22 -3.76 7.55
C GLY A 80 15.03 -2.50 6.71
N LYS A 81 14.75 -2.68 5.41
CA LYS A 81 14.69 -1.57 4.45
C LYS A 81 13.29 -1.42 3.88
N LEU A 82 12.85 -0.17 3.75
CA LEU A 82 11.60 0.12 3.05
C LEU A 82 11.84 -0.07 1.56
N ILE A 83 11.07 -0.97 0.95
CA ILE A 83 11.22 -1.28 -0.47
C ILE A 83 10.02 -0.84 -1.30
N GLY A 84 9.01 -0.25 -0.68
CA GLY A 84 7.83 0.20 -1.40
C GLY A 84 6.72 0.61 -0.48
N ASN A 85 5.55 0.80 -1.06
CA ASN A 85 4.35 1.13 -0.31
C ASN A 85 3.14 0.46 -0.95
N ILE A 86 2.09 0.27 -0.15
CA ILE A 86 0.84 -0.30 -0.62
C ILE A 86 -0.28 0.35 0.17
N SER A 87 -1.35 0.74 -0.50
CA SER A 87 -2.43 1.51 0.11
C SER A 87 -3.78 0.97 -0.26
N LEU A 88 -4.74 1.16 0.63
CA LEU A 88 -6.15 0.86 0.39
C LEU A 88 -6.92 2.16 0.18
N ARG A 89 -7.73 2.20 -0.85
CA ARG A 89 -8.71 3.26 -1.05
C ARG A 89 -10.08 2.64 -0.80
N ILE A 90 -10.76 3.13 0.22
CA ILE A 90 -12.03 2.57 0.67
C ILE A 90 -13.17 3.44 0.14
N ASP A 91 -14.16 2.83 -0.49
CA ASP A 91 -15.39 3.50 -0.87
C ASP A 91 -16.54 2.74 -0.22
N THR A 92 -17.06 3.30 0.87
CA THR A 92 -18.11 2.63 1.64
C THR A 92 -19.45 2.61 0.93
N GLU A 93 -19.69 3.57 0.03
CA GLU A 93 -20.93 3.58 -0.74
C GLU A 93 -20.95 2.46 -1.76
N LYS A 94 -19.83 2.20 -2.42
CA LYS A 94 -19.72 1.12 -3.39
C LYS A 94 -19.32 -0.20 -2.76
N GLU A 95 -19.03 -0.18 -1.47
CA GLU A 95 -18.58 -1.35 -0.72
C GLU A 95 -17.31 -1.96 -1.32
N THR A 96 -16.41 -1.10 -1.80
CA THR A 96 -15.16 -1.54 -2.44
C THR A 96 -13.94 -1.08 -1.69
N ALA A 97 -12.88 -1.88 -1.79
CA ALA A 97 -11.55 -1.49 -1.37
C ALA A 97 -10.62 -1.72 -2.56
N GLU A 98 -9.96 -0.67 -2.98
CA GLU A 98 -9.04 -0.73 -4.11
C GLU A 98 -7.62 -0.58 -3.59
N ILE A 99 -6.70 -1.38 -4.15
CA ILE A 99 -5.30 -1.35 -3.71
C ILE A 99 -4.45 -0.68 -4.78
N GLY A 100 -3.50 0.13 -4.31
CA GLY A 100 -2.45 0.66 -5.15
C GLY A 100 -1.11 0.37 -4.50
N TYR A 101 -0.07 0.11 -5.29
CA TYR A 101 1.24 -0.17 -4.74
C TYR A 101 2.36 0.28 -5.67
N THR A 102 3.52 0.53 -5.08
CA THR A 102 4.76 0.80 -5.82
C THR A 102 5.86 0.04 -5.09
N VAL A 103 6.65 -0.72 -5.84
CA VAL A 103 7.79 -1.44 -5.27
C VAL A 103 9.05 -1.00 -6.01
N ASN A 104 10.11 -0.71 -5.24
CA ASN A 104 11.41 -0.35 -5.76
C ASN A 104 11.85 -1.36 -6.82
N ALA A 105 12.30 -0.87 -7.98
CA ALA A 105 12.64 -1.73 -9.12
C ALA A 105 13.70 -2.78 -8.80
N ASN A 106 14.59 -2.47 -7.86
CA ASN A 106 15.64 -3.42 -7.46
C ASN A 106 15.08 -4.66 -6.76
N TYR A 107 13.80 -4.62 -6.40
CA TYR A 107 13.14 -5.71 -5.67
C TYR A 107 12.01 -6.33 -6.49
N HIS A 108 11.94 -6.02 -7.78
CA HIS A 108 10.94 -6.61 -8.68
C HIS A 108 11.25 -8.07 -8.96
N ARG A 109 10.22 -8.80 -9.41
CA ARG A 109 10.32 -10.20 -9.82
C ARG A 109 10.70 -11.16 -8.69
N LYS A 110 10.41 -10.78 -7.47
CA LYS A 110 10.66 -11.62 -6.29
C LYS A 110 9.37 -11.96 -5.54
N GLY A 111 8.22 -11.49 -6.06
CA GLY A 111 6.93 -11.80 -5.47
C GLY A 111 6.54 -10.93 -4.29
N TYR A 112 7.27 -9.86 -4.00
CA TYR A 112 6.96 -9.01 -2.85
C TYR A 112 5.63 -8.26 -3.01
N ALA A 113 5.36 -7.71 -4.20
CA ALA A 113 4.10 -7.01 -4.43
C ALA A 113 2.91 -7.96 -4.24
N THR A 114 3.02 -9.17 -4.75
CA THR A 114 1.99 -10.19 -4.60
C THR A 114 1.78 -10.57 -3.14
N GLU A 115 2.88 -10.74 -2.42
CA GLU A 115 2.82 -11.10 -0.99
C GLU A 115 2.12 -10.00 -0.19
N ALA A 116 2.45 -8.74 -0.45
CA ALA A 116 1.81 -7.60 0.21
C ALA A 116 0.33 -7.50 -0.16
N ALA A 117 0.02 -7.67 -1.45
CA ALA A 117 -1.35 -7.60 -1.92
C ALA A 117 -2.23 -8.69 -1.31
N LEU A 118 -1.70 -9.90 -1.18
CA LEU A 118 -2.44 -10.98 -0.55
C LEU A 118 -2.71 -10.73 0.93
N ALA A 119 -1.77 -10.10 1.62
CA ALA A 119 -1.97 -9.73 3.02
C ALA A 119 -3.11 -8.71 3.15
N LEU A 120 -3.16 -7.73 2.26
CA LEU A 120 -4.26 -6.75 2.27
C LEU A 120 -5.58 -7.38 1.86
N LYS A 121 -5.55 -8.30 0.91
CA LYS A 121 -6.76 -9.02 0.54
C LYS A 121 -7.34 -9.77 1.74
N GLU A 122 -6.49 -10.44 2.48
CA GLU A 122 -6.90 -11.17 3.67
C GLU A 122 -7.45 -10.21 4.73
N LEU A 123 -6.80 -9.08 4.93
CA LEU A 123 -7.27 -8.05 5.84
C LEU A 123 -8.66 -7.57 5.44
N VAL A 124 -8.86 -7.26 4.17
CA VAL A 124 -10.11 -6.72 3.65
C VAL A 124 -11.24 -7.72 3.77
N GLN A 125 -10.95 -9.01 3.69
CA GLN A 125 -11.98 -10.04 3.80
C GLN A 125 -12.76 -9.98 5.11
N LYS A 126 -12.19 -9.39 6.14
CA LYS A 126 -12.85 -9.26 7.44
C LYS A 126 -13.27 -7.82 7.73
N MET A 127 -13.12 -6.93 6.76
CA MET A 127 -13.43 -5.52 6.96
C MET A 127 -14.94 -5.27 6.84
N PRO A 128 -15.54 -4.59 7.83
CA PRO A 128 -16.98 -4.31 7.76
C PRO A 128 -17.33 -3.42 6.57
N GLY A 129 -18.40 -3.77 5.87
CA GLY A 129 -18.95 -2.93 4.82
C GLY A 129 -18.24 -3.02 3.47
N ILE A 130 -17.26 -3.89 3.32
CA ILE A 130 -16.53 -4.04 2.06
C ILE A 130 -16.82 -5.41 1.48
N LYS A 131 -17.20 -5.43 0.20
CA LYS A 131 -17.55 -6.67 -0.48
C LYS A 131 -16.69 -6.97 -1.69
N ILE A 132 -15.98 -5.97 -2.22
CA ILE A 132 -15.17 -6.14 -3.41
C ILE A 132 -13.79 -5.58 -3.17
N PHE A 133 -12.78 -6.37 -3.44
CA PHE A 133 -11.40 -5.96 -3.35
C PHE A 133 -10.82 -5.90 -4.75
N LEU A 134 -10.32 -4.73 -5.15
CA LEU A 134 -9.80 -4.51 -6.49
C LEU A 134 -8.32 -4.19 -6.46
N ALA A 135 -7.56 -4.92 -7.27
CA ALA A 135 -6.20 -4.54 -7.56
C ALA A 135 -6.23 -3.44 -8.62
N PRO A 136 -5.27 -2.53 -8.62
CA PRO A 136 -5.31 -1.45 -9.60
C PRO A 136 -5.16 -2.00 -10.99
N PRO A 137 -5.83 -1.40 -11.95
CA PRO A 137 -5.55 -1.74 -13.33
C PRO A 137 -4.15 -1.25 -13.60
N GLY A 138 -3.43 -1.95 -14.33
CA GLY A 138 -2.17 -1.48 -14.67
C GLY A 138 -1.22 -2.53 -14.79
N ALA A 139 0.00 -2.19 -14.81
CA ALA A 139 1.06 -2.93 -15.19
C ALA A 139 0.86 -4.34 -14.93
N GLU A 140 0.95 -4.73 -13.88
CA GLU A 140 0.65 -5.97 -13.66
C GLU A 140 -0.70 -6.13 -13.29
N ARG A 141 -1.50 -5.51 -13.83
CA ARG A 141 -2.69 -5.11 -13.44
C ARG A 141 -3.67 -6.12 -13.64
N LYS A 142 -3.76 -7.01 -12.73
CA LYS A 142 -4.88 -7.90 -12.64
C LYS A 142 -5.79 -7.37 -11.59
N ARG A 143 -7.05 -7.26 -11.86
CA ARG A 143 -8.03 -6.94 -10.86
C ARG A 143 -8.33 -8.20 -10.10
N ILE A 144 -8.02 -8.19 -8.82
CA ILE A 144 -8.32 -9.30 -7.95
C ILE A 144 -9.66 -9.02 -7.30
N LYS A 145 -10.66 -9.80 -7.63
CA LYS A 145 -12.00 -9.61 -7.13
C LYS A 145 -12.30 -10.63 -6.06
N LEU A 146 -12.83 -10.17 -4.95
CA LEU A 146 -13.27 -11.08 -3.89
C LEU A 146 -14.57 -11.74 -4.33
N LYS A 147 -14.64 -13.03 -4.16
CA LYS A 147 -15.82 -13.76 -4.57
C LYS A 147 -16.92 -13.72 -3.55
N ALA A 148 -16.58 -13.86 -2.32
CA ALA A 148 -17.57 -13.97 -1.27
C ALA A 148 -17.86 -12.61 -0.71
N PRO A 149 -19.11 -12.37 -0.31
CA PRO A 149 -19.38 -11.16 0.43
C PRO A 149 -18.56 -11.21 1.69
N MET A 150 -18.08 -10.05 2.08
CA MET A 150 -17.38 -9.96 3.32
C MET A 150 -18.44 -10.01 4.38
N THR A 151 -18.34 -10.96 5.23
CA THR A 151 -19.28 -10.99 6.33
C THR A 151 -19.00 -9.85 7.25
N ALA A 152 -20.04 -9.23 7.63
CA ALA A 152 -19.96 -8.13 8.56
C ALA A 152 -19.50 -8.62 9.91
#